data_6b5ea1dfcecfc4da67da2709db275d26
#
_entry.id   6b5ea1dfcecfc4da67da2709db275d26
#
_cell.length_a   1.000
_cell.length_b   1.000
_cell.length_c   1.000
_cell.angle_alpha   90.00
_cell.angle_beta   90.00
_cell.angle_gamma   90.00
#
_symmetry.space_group_name_H-M   'P 1'
#
loop_
_entity.id
_entity.type
_entity.pdbx_description
1 polymer ?
#
loop_
_entity_poly.entity_id
_entity_poly.type
_entity_poly.pdbx_seq_one_letter_code
_entity_poly.pdbx_strand_id
1 'polypeptide(L)'
;MNKPISSGLRTTFLVHFILGLIFGLLLLLIPESFLGMFGWNVAQPATYRLVGAAILGFTASSWFGYKAANWDQVRIVVLAELVWAPLATVVNLWGIIRADFPPIAWINVLIFGGFTVAFWILYNQHEAEAAAMSPAAKAPAPKVPARKAARRKRARH
;
A
#
# COMPACT_ATOMS: atom_id res chain seq x y z
N MET A 1 -16.50 10.76 -13.30
CA MET A 1 -15.57 11.89 -12.96
C MET A 1 -14.43 11.27 -12.18
N ASN A 2 -13.22 11.29 -12.73
CA ASN A 2 -12.07 10.64 -12.09
C ASN A 2 -11.57 11.54 -10.95
N LYS A 3 -11.52 11.00 -9.74
CA LYS A 3 -11.04 11.73 -8.56
C LYS A 3 -9.52 11.95 -8.65
N PRO A 4 -9.02 13.19 -8.49
CA PRO A 4 -7.59 13.44 -8.41
C PRO A 4 -6.98 12.78 -7.16
N ILE A 5 -5.71 12.38 -7.25
CA ILE A 5 -4.97 11.87 -6.08
C ILE A 5 -4.62 13.03 -5.13
N SER A 6 -4.67 12.74 -3.82
CA SER A 6 -4.32 13.73 -2.79
C SER A 6 -2.81 14.03 -2.77
N SER A 7 -2.45 15.19 -2.23
CA SER A 7 -1.04 15.54 -1.98
C SER A 7 -0.36 14.53 -1.05
N GLY A 8 -1.07 14.04 -0.04
CA GLY A 8 -0.57 13.00 0.86
C GLY A 8 -0.18 11.72 0.13
N LEU A 9 -1.03 11.24 -0.78
CA LEU A 9 -0.72 10.04 -1.57
C LEU A 9 0.47 10.28 -2.52
N ARG A 10 0.56 11.47 -3.16
CA ARG A 10 1.74 11.83 -3.96
C ARG A 10 3.02 11.82 -3.14
N THR A 11 2.99 12.43 -1.95
CA THR A 11 4.15 12.45 -1.06
C THR A 11 4.54 11.05 -0.63
N THR A 12 3.58 10.20 -0.28
CA THR A 12 3.85 8.79 0.08
C THR A 12 4.52 8.04 -1.07
N PHE A 13 4.02 8.17 -2.30
CA PHE A 13 4.67 7.58 -3.47
C PHE A 13 6.08 8.11 -3.71
N LEU A 14 6.29 9.42 -3.55
CA LEU A 14 7.62 10.02 -3.73
C LEU A 14 8.62 9.52 -2.69
N VAL A 15 8.23 9.46 -1.42
CA VAL A 15 9.09 8.93 -0.34
C VAL A 15 9.39 7.45 -0.58
N HIS A 16 8.37 6.65 -0.95
CA HIS A 16 8.56 5.24 -1.28
C HIS A 16 9.50 5.06 -2.48
N PHE A 17 9.34 5.89 -3.52
CA PHE A 17 10.24 5.89 -4.68
C PHE A 17 11.68 6.17 -4.28
N ILE A 18 11.93 7.21 -3.48
CA ILE A 18 13.31 7.59 -3.09
C ILE A 18 13.95 6.48 -2.25
N LEU A 19 13.26 5.97 -1.23
CA LEU A 19 13.77 4.90 -0.39
C LEU A 19 13.96 3.61 -1.20
N GLY A 20 12.99 3.23 -2.01
CA GLY A 20 13.08 2.03 -2.84
C GLY A 20 14.22 2.12 -3.87
N LEU A 21 14.47 3.30 -4.45
CA LEU A 21 15.59 3.49 -5.38
C LEU A 21 16.92 3.30 -4.67
N ILE A 22 17.11 3.90 -3.49
CA ILE A 22 18.35 3.79 -2.70
C ILE A 22 18.57 2.32 -2.30
N PHE A 23 17.63 1.71 -1.60
CA PHE A 23 17.80 0.34 -1.11
C PHE A 23 17.86 -0.68 -2.25
N GLY A 24 17.02 -0.51 -3.28
CA GLY A 24 17.02 -1.39 -4.45
C GLY A 24 18.35 -1.40 -5.19
N LEU A 25 18.95 -0.23 -5.42
CA LEU A 25 20.27 -0.13 -6.05
C LEU A 25 21.39 -0.70 -5.17
N LEU A 26 21.38 -0.42 -3.87
CA LEU A 26 22.39 -0.94 -2.95
C LEU A 26 22.34 -2.47 -2.88
N LEU A 27 21.14 -3.05 -2.79
CA LEU A 27 20.96 -4.51 -2.78
C LEU A 27 21.27 -5.15 -4.14
N LEU A 28 21.01 -4.46 -5.24
CA LEU A 28 21.31 -4.98 -6.57
C LEU A 28 22.81 -4.98 -6.88
N LEU A 29 23.49 -3.90 -6.56
CA LEU A 29 24.86 -3.66 -7.00
C LEU A 29 25.90 -4.15 -5.99
N ILE A 30 25.72 -3.86 -4.70
CA ILE A 30 26.72 -4.10 -3.65
C ILE A 30 26.12 -4.72 -2.37
N PRO A 31 25.28 -5.79 -2.46
CA PRO A 31 24.60 -6.33 -1.30
C PRO A 31 25.53 -6.77 -0.18
N GLU A 32 26.71 -7.36 -0.52
CA GLU A 32 27.66 -7.85 0.45
C GLU A 32 28.23 -6.71 1.31
N SER A 33 28.67 -5.63 0.68
CA SER A 33 29.21 -4.47 1.39
C SER A 33 28.14 -3.73 2.16
N PHE A 34 26.97 -3.51 1.53
CA PHE A 34 25.88 -2.78 2.14
C PHE A 34 25.31 -3.47 3.37
N LEU A 35 24.95 -4.74 3.27
CA LEU A 35 24.36 -5.49 4.36
C LEU A 35 25.41 -5.86 5.43
N GLY A 36 26.65 -6.14 5.00
CA GLY A 36 27.76 -6.45 5.91
C GLY A 36 28.08 -5.32 6.89
N MET A 37 27.93 -4.04 6.48
CA MET A 37 28.09 -2.89 7.38
C MET A 37 27.12 -2.92 8.59
N PHE A 38 25.99 -3.59 8.44
CA PHE A 38 24.96 -3.71 9.48
C PHE A 38 24.97 -5.06 10.19
N GLY A 39 26.01 -5.89 9.98
CA GLY A 39 26.13 -7.19 10.62
C GLY A 39 25.28 -8.29 9.99
N TRP A 40 24.78 -8.10 8.77
CA TRP A 40 24.04 -9.11 8.05
C TRP A 40 25.00 -10.13 7.41
N ASN A 41 24.74 -11.41 7.62
CA ASN A 41 25.48 -12.45 6.92
C ASN A 41 24.94 -12.66 5.50
N VAL A 42 25.74 -12.33 4.49
CA VAL A 42 25.34 -12.42 3.08
C VAL A 42 25.98 -13.68 2.46
N ALA A 43 25.45 -14.85 2.82
CA ALA A 43 25.96 -16.12 2.31
C ALA A 43 25.68 -16.32 0.80
N GLN A 44 24.61 -15.74 0.28
CA GLN A 44 24.19 -15.87 -1.13
C GLN A 44 23.83 -14.50 -1.71
N PRO A 45 24.81 -13.74 -2.23
CA PRO A 45 24.59 -12.40 -2.77
C PRO A 45 23.54 -12.33 -3.89
N ALA A 46 23.42 -13.37 -4.71
CA ALA A 46 22.45 -13.43 -5.80
C ALA A 46 20.99 -13.30 -5.31
N THR A 47 20.67 -13.87 -4.14
CA THR A 47 19.33 -13.73 -3.54
C THR A 47 19.02 -12.27 -3.22
N TYR A 48 19.97 -11.56 -2.64
CA TYR A 48 19.79 -10.14 -2.31
C TYR A 48 19.74 -9.25 -3.55
N ARG A 49 20.47 -9.59 -4.62
CA ARG A 49 20.34 -8.92 -5.92
C ARG A 49 18.96 -9.10 -6.52
N LEU A 50 18.38 -10.30 -6.42
CA LEU A 50 17.02 -10.55 -6.86
C LEU A 50 15.99 -9.74 -6.05
N VAL A 51 16.17 -9.64 -4.73
CA VAL A 51 15.36 -8.77 -3.87
C VAL A 51 15.52 -7.31 -4.29
N GLY A 52 16.73 -6.84 -4.56
CA GLY A 52 17.00 -5.50 -5.06
C GLY A 52 16.27 -5.20 -6.38
N ALA A 53 16.29 -6.15 -7.32
CA ALA A 53 15.57 -6.03 -8.58
C ALA A 53 14.05 -5.95 -8.36
N ALA A 54 13.47 -6.76 -7.46
CA ALA A 54 12.06 -6.71 -7.11
C ALA A 54 11.68 -5.37 -6.47
N ILE A 55 12.50 -4.86 -5.54
CA ILE A 55 12.30 -3.53 -4.93
C ILE A 55 12.31 -2.43 -6.01
N LEU A 56 13.21 -2.48 -6.99
CA LEU A 56 13.22 -1.51 -8.09
C LEU A 56 11.96 -1.58 -8.94
N GLY A 57 11.37 -2.76 -9.12
CA GLY A 57 10.06 -2.92 -9.77
C GLY A 57 8.95 -2.18 -9.02
N PHE A 58 8.85 -2.36 -7.70
CA PHE A 58 7.90 -1.60 -6.86
C PHE A 58 8.23 -0.10 -6.84
N THR A 59 9.50 0.25 -6.84
CA THR A 59 9.97 1.64 -6.95
C THR A 59 9.48 2.31 -8.23
N ALA A 60 9.57 1.61 -9.36
CA ALA A 60 9.06 2.11 -10.63
C ALA A 60 7.53 2.34 -10.57
N SER A 61 6.77 1.42 -9.97
CA SER A 61 5.32 1.60 -9.79
C SER A 61 4.98 2.83 -8.95
N SER A 62 5.78 3.11 -7.92
CA SER A 62 5.62 4.31 -7.09
C SER A 62 5.93 5.61 -7.84
N TRP A 63 6.90 5.59 -8.75
CA TRP A 63 7.14 6.72 -9.64
C TRP A 63 5.95 6.99 -10.56
N PHE A 64 5.38 5.96 -11.16
CA PHE A 64 4.16 6.10 -11.96
C PHE A 64 2.98 6.56 -11.12
N GLY A 65 2.84 6.05 -9.90
CA GLY A 65 1.84 6.50 -8.94
C GLY A 65 1.97 7.99 -8.59
N TYR A 66 3.20 8.47 -8.35
CA TYR A 66 3.48 9.89 -8.13
C TYR A 66 3.06 10.76 -9.32
N LYS A 67 3.26 10.30 -10.55
CA LYS A 67 2.91 11.01 -11.80
C LYS A 67 1.44 10.91 -12.17
N ALA A 68 0.69 9.99 -11.58
CA ALA A 68 -0.71 9.76 -11.94
C ALA A 68 -1.59 10.98 -11.62
N ALA A 69 -2.61 11.16 -12.44
CA ALA A 69 -3.58 12.24 -12.25
C ALA A 69 -4.74 11.83 -11.34
N ASN A 70 -5.17 10.56 -11.41
CA ASN A 70 -6.44 10.08 -10.86
C ASN A 70 -6.26 8.86 -9.97
N TRP A 71 -7.19 8.70 -9.00
CA TRP A 71 -7.25 7.55 -8.11
C TRP A 71 -7.33 6.21 -8.84
N ASP A 72 -8.15 6.09 -9.88
CA ASP A 72 -8.35 4.85 -10.63
C ASP A 72 -7.04 4.32 -11.26
N GLN A 73 -6.11 5.23 -11.60
CA GLN A 73 -4.81 4.85 -12.17
C GLN A 73 -3.86 4.22 -11.14
N VAL A 74 -4.02 4.55 -9.87
CA VAL A 74 -3.09 4.12 -8.80
C VAL A 74 -3.69 3.15 -7.81
N ARG A 75 -4.99 2.92 -7.85
CA ARG A 75 -5.70 2.06 -6.91
C ARG A 75 -5.08 0.67 -6.81
N ILE A 76 -4.76 0.08 -7.96
CA ILE A 76 -4.14 -1.26 -7.99
C ILE A 76 -2.72 -1.24 -7.40
N VAL A 77 -1.97 -0.17 -7.59
CA VAL A 77 -0.64 -0.01 -7.01
C VAL A 77 -0.74 0.07 -5.49
N VAL A 78 -1.66 0.90 -4.96
CA VAL A 78 -1.89 1.00 -3.51
C VAL A 78 -2.33 -0.34 -2.92
N LEU A 79 -3.18 -1.10 -3.61
CA LEU A 79 -3.56 -2.45 -3.17
C LEU A 79 -2.37 -3.41 -3.12
N ALA A 80 -1.48 -3.35 -4.10
CA ALA A 80 -0.26 -4.16 -4.10
C ALA A 80 0.66 -3.80 -2.92
N GLU A 81 0.81 -2.52 -2.60
CA GLU A 81 1.55 -2.05 -1.44
C GLU A 81 0.91 -2.49 -0.11
N LEU A 82 -0.42 -2.50 -0.03
CA LEU A 82 -1.16 -3.00 1.14
C LEU A 82 -1.06 -4.52 1.35
N VAL A 83 -0.58 -5.26 0.38
CA VAL A 83 -0.20 -6.67 0.54
C VAL A 83 1.28 -6.78 0.90
N TRP A 84 2.13 -6.09 0.15
CA TRP A 84 3.59 -6.19 0.28
C TRP A 84 4.11 -5.65 1.61
N ALA A 85 3.77 -4.42 1.96
CA ALA A 85 4.36 -3.74 3.13
C ALA A 85 4.02 -4.42 4.47
N PRO A 86 2.77 -4.86 4.75
CA PRO A 86 2.49 -5.61 5.97
C PRO A 86 3.18 -6.97 6.00
N LEU A 87 3.27 -7.69 4.88
CA LEU A 87 4.01 -8.96 4.82
C LEU A 87 5.50 -8.74 5.10
N ALA A 88 6.11 -7.73 4.51
CA ALA A 88 7.49 -7.37 4.79
C ALA A 88 7.70 -6.99 6.27
N THR A 89 6.75 -6.26 6.87
CA THR A 89 6.78 -5.94 8.30
C THR A 89 6.77 -7.21 9.16
N VAL A 90 5.87 -8.15 8.88
CA VAL A 90 5.76 -9.42 9.61
C VAL A 90 7.03 -10.26 9.47
N VAL A 91 7.59 -10.37 8.27
CA VAL A 91 8.84 -11.13 8.03
C VAL A 91 10.01 -10.53 8.80
N ASN A 92 10.14 -9.20 8.82
CA ASN A 92 11.20 -8.55 9.60
C ASN A 92 11.02 -8.74 11.11
N LEU A 93 9.79 -8.60 11.64
CA LEU A 93 9.48 -8.88 13.04
C LEU A 93 9.80 -10.33 13.41
N TRP A 94 9.41 -11.27 12.57
CA TRP A 94 9.69 -12.68 12.78
C TRP A 94 11.19 -12.96 12.83
N GLY A 95 11.97 -12.42 11.87
CA GLY A 95 13.42 -12.58 11.84
C GLY A 95 14.12 -11.97 13.06
N ILE A 96 13.63 -10.83 13.57
CA ILE A 96 14.15 -10.21 14.80
C ILE A 96 13.84 -11.08 16.03
N ILE A 97 12.59 -11.56 16.17
CA ILE A 97 12.17 -12.40 17.30
C ILE A 97 12.97 -13.69 17.36
N ARG A 98 13.30 -14.28 16.23
CA ARG A 98 14.10 -15.51 16.13
C ARG A 98 15.61 -15.26 16.25
N ALA A 99 16.04 -14.03 16.35
CA ALA A 99 17.44 -13.61 16.29
C ALA A 99 18.16 -14.02 14.97
N ASP A 100 17.40 -14.22 13.90
CA ASP A 100 17.93 -14.49 12.56
C ASP A 100 18.40 -13.20 11.88
N PHE A 101 17.87 -12.05 12.30
CA PHE A 101 18.19 -10.72 11.75
C PHE A 101 18.91 -9.85 12.79
N PRO A 102 19.89 -9.04 12.35
CA PRO A 102 20.57 -8.10 13.24
C PRO A 102 19.63 -6.99 13.73
N PRO A 103 19.95 -6.31 14.85
CA PRO A 103 19.08 -5.28 15.44
C PRO A 103 18.71 -4.14 14.51
N ILE A 104 19.54 -3.84 13.50
CA ILE A 104 19.23 -2.82 12.49
C ILE A 104 17.95 -3.11 11.69
N ALA A 105 17.49 -4.36 11.66
CA ALA A 105 16.23 -4.74 11.01
C ALA A 105 14.99 -4.04 11.59
N TRP A 106 15.09 -3.45 12.80
CA TRP A 106 14.03 -2.59 13.33
C TRP A 106 13.75 -1.37 12.43
N ILE A 107 14.75 -0.88 11.71
CA ILE A 107 14.56 0.20 10.72
C ILE A 107 13.62 -0.28 9.60
N ASN A 108 13.77 -1.52 9.13
CA ASN A 108 12.88 -2.08 8.12
C ASN A 108 11.44 -2.19 8.65
N VAL A 109 11.27 -2.61 9.92
CA VAL A 109 9.94 -2.66 10.57
C VAL A 109 9.30 -1.28 10.59
N LEU A 110 10.05 -0.23 10.93
CA LEU A 110 9.55 1.15 10.94
C LEU A 110 9.19 1.64 9.52
N ILE A 111 10.02 1.34 8.53
CA ILE A 111 9.77 1.74 7.14
C ILE A 111 8.54 1.03 6.58
N PHE A 112 8.50 -0.30 6.61
CA PHE A 112 7.38 -1.07 6.04
C PHE A 112 6.10 -0.89 6.85
N GLY A 113 6.19 -0.85 8.19
CA GLY A 113 5.05 -0.55 9.05
C GLY A 113 4.49 0.85 8.82
N GLY A 114 5.36 1.84 8.66
CA GLY A 114 4.97 3.20 8.33
C GLY A 114 4.26 3.30 6.97
N PHE A 115 4.77 2.64 5.93
CA PHE A 115 4.09 2.57 4.64
C PHE A 115 2.77 1.81 4.71
N THR A 116 2.69 0.72 5.47
CA THR A 116 1.44 0.00 5.70
C THR A 116 0.36 0.94 6.24
N VAL A 117 0.67 1.69 7.29
CA VAL A 117 -0.27 2.64 7.91
C VAL A 117 -0.62 3.78 6.94
N ALA A 118 0.37 4.36 6.26
CA ALA A 118 0.16 5.47 5.33
C ALA A 118 -0.75 5.05 4.16
N PHE A 119 -0.44 3.93 3.49
CA PHE A 119 -1.26 3.44 2.38
C PHE A 119 -2.65 3.01 2.84
N TRP A 120 -2.80 2.40 4.02
CA TRP A 120 -4.09 2.04 4.58
C TRP A 120 -4.99 3.25 4.81
N ILE A 121 -4.48 4.29 5.45
CA ILE A 121 -5.25 5.53 5.71
C ILE A 121 -5.64 6.18 4.38
N LEU A 122 -4.69 6.34 3.46
CA LEU A 122 -4.91 7.01 2.19
C LEU A 122 -5.85 6.21 1.27
N TYR A 123 -5.76 4.88 1.28
CA TYR A 123 -6.69 4.01 0.56
C TYR A 123 -8.13 4.23 1.03
N ASN A 124 -8.37 4.15 2.35
CA ASN A 124 -9.72 4.32 2.89
C ASN A 124 -10.28 5.72 2.62
N GLN A 125 -9.45 6.77 2.72
CA GLN A 125 -9.88 8.13 2.38
C GLN A 125 -10.30 8.24 0.92
N HIS A 126 -9.50 7.69 -0.02
CA HIS A 126 -9.80 7.77 -1.44
C HIS A 126 -11.04 6.94 -1.83
N GLU A 127 -11.20 5.74 -1.26
CA GLU A 127 -12.40 4.91 -1.50
C GLU A 127 -13.67 5.58 -0.98
N ALA A 128 -13.64 6.13 0.25
CA ALA A 128 -14.79 6.82 0.83
C ALA A 128 -15.23 8.04 -0.02
N GLU A 129 -14.26 8.84 -0.48
CA GLU A 129 -14.55 10.00 -1.32
C GLU A 129 -15.00 9.59 -2.74
N ALA A 130 -14.44 8.51 -3.31
CA ALA A 130 -14.87 7.97 -4.60
C ALA A 130 -16.33 7.46 -4.52
N ALA A 131 -16.67 6.76 -3.44
CA ALA A 131 -18.04 6.31 -3.19
C ALA A 131 -19.03 7.47 -3.07
N ALA A 132 -18.66 8.55 -2.37
CA ALA A 132 -19.50 9.75 -2.22
C ALA A 132 -19.74 10.49 -3.55
N MET A 133 -18.84 10.37 -4.51
CA MET A 133 -19.00 10.96 -5.85
C MET A 133 -19.77 10.08 -6.84
N SER A 134 -20.07 8.84 -6.46
CA SER A 134 -20.78 7.89 -7.32
C SER A 134 -22.24 8.37 -7.59
N PRO A 135 -22.75 8.28 -8.83
CA PRO A 135 -24.14 8.60 -9.15
C PRO A 135 -25.15 7.83 -8.31
N ALA A 136 -24.84 6.60 -7.92
CA ALA A 136 -25.70 5.77 -7.08
C ALA A 136 -25.92 6.36 -5.66
N ALA A 137 -24.93 7.07 -5.10
CA ALA A 137 -25.07 7.75 -3.82
C ALA A 137 -25.94 9.01 -3.89
N LYS A 138 -26.11 9.59 -5.08
CA LYS A 138 -26.95 10.77 -5.34
C LYS A 138 -28.36 10.43 -5.77
N ALA A 139 -28.69 9.16 -6.02
CA ALA A 139 -30.04 8.75 -6.36
C ALA A 139 -30.97 8.90 -5.15
N PRO A 140 -32.13 9.60 -5.28
CA PRO A 140 -33.10 9.63 -4.20
C PRO A 140 -33.54 8.20 -3.86
N ALA A 141 -33.71 7.92 -2.55
CA ALA A 141 -34.15 6.62 -2.10
C ALA A 141 -35.42 6.19 -2.90
N PRO A 142 -35.49 4.95 -3.39
CA PRO A 142 -36.65 4.50 -4.15
C PRO A 142 -37.89 4.74 -3.33
N LYS A 143 -38.84 5.58 -3.85
CA LYS A 143 -40.13 5.80 -3.21
C LYS A 143 -40.81 4.44 -3.14
N VAL A 144 -40.86 3.85 -1.97
CA VAL A 144 -41.62 2.60 -1.73
C VAL A 144 -43.06 2.84 -2.15
N PRO A 145 -43.58 2.11 -3.15
CA PRO A 145 -44.93 2.35 -3.61
C PRO A 145 -45.90 2.14 -2.46
N ALA A 146 -46.71 3.15 -2.17
CA ALA A 146 -47.70 3.15 -1.07
C ALA A 146 -48.67 1.95 -1.09
N ARG A 147 -48.70 1.20 -2.18
CA ARG A 147 -49.54 0.01 -2.39
C ARG A 147 -49.25 -1.15 -1.41
N LYS A 148 -48.02 -1.24 -0.83
CA LYS A 148 -47.70 -2.28 0.16
C LYS A 148 -48.19 -1.96 1.57
N ALA A 149 -48.38 -0.69 1.91
CA ALA A 149 -48.89 -0.28 3.22
C ALA A 149 -50.41 -0.59 3.39
N ALA A 150 -51.18 -0.44 2.31
CA ALA A 150 -52.60 -0.72 2.32
C ALA A 150 -52.94 -2.22 2.48
N ARG A 151 -52.08 -3.12 1.95
CA ARG A 151 -52.32 -4.58 2.04
C ARG A 151 -52.06 -5.13 3.46
N ARG A 152 -51.16 -4.49 4.24
CA ARG A 152 -50.89 -4.90 5.63
C ARG A 152 -52.02 -4.51 6.61
N LYS A 153 -52.77 -3.44 6.32
CA LYS A 153 -53.93 -3.05 7.15
C LYS A 153 -55.14 -3.97 6.96
N ARG A 154 -55.32 -4.58 5.75
CA ARG A 154 -56.45 -5.52 5.49
C ARG A 154 -56.21 -6.94 6.01
N ALA A 155 -54.99 -7.30 6.40
CA ALA A 155 -54.67 -8.64 6.92
C ALA A 155 -54.72 -8.70 8.47
N ARG A 156 -55.15 -7.64 9.13
CA ARG A 156 -55.27 -7.57 10.61
C ARG A 156 -56.71 -7.36 11.10
N HIS A 157 -57.71 -7.52 10.23
CA HIS A 157 -59.14 -7.65 10.54
C HIS A 157 -59.65 -8.97 9.95
#